data_5812ab07adedd651b89389bc4ebee872
#
_entry.id   5812ab07adedd651b89389bc4ebee872
#
_cell.length_a   1.000
_cell.length_b   1.000
_cell.length_c   1.000
_cell.angle_alpha   90.00
_cell.angle_beta   90.00
_cell.angle_gamma   90.00
#
_symmetry.space_group_name_H-M   'P 1'
#
loop_
_entity.id
_entity.type
_entity.pdbx_description
1 polymer ?
#
loop_
_entity_poly.entity_id
_entity_poly.type
_entity_poly.pdbx_seq_one_letter_code
_entity_poly.pdbx_strand_id
1 'polypeptide(L)'
;MAPVPPKRLGTPLLIGGPAADNVAARLNHLGINATAASDRIGDVSAIKMCRSVMIKGLEALTTECLSAAQQYGVEEAVLASLHASFPALGWNHHLPHYLISRVAEHGVRRAEEMAEVVKTLHDVAVAGVMSQATQQVQADLPARMAALGIAYRDLSPFIWQEALQRLR
;
A
#
# COMPACT_ATOMS: atom_id res chain seq x y z
N MET A 1 -2.83 -0.47 8.83
CA MET A 1 -1.93 0.33 9.68
C MET A 1 -2.05 1.77 9.25
N ALA A 2 -2.20 2.68 10.19
CA ALA A 2 -2.25 4.11 9.91
C ALA A 2 -0.85 4.70 10.06
N PRO A 3 -0.47 5.71 9.26
CA PRO A 3 0.78 6.44 9.47
C PRO A 3 0.72 7.20 10.81
N VAL A 4 1.87 7.33 11.49
CA VAL A 4 1.96 8.05 12.77
C VAL A 4 1.57 9.53 12.58
N PRO A 5 2.11 10.28 11.61
CA PRO A 5 1.54 11.57 11.23
C PRO A 5 0.24 11.38 10.41
N PRO A 6 -0.80 12.21 10.59
CA PRO A 6 -0.87 13.31 11.55
C PRO A 6 -1.40 12.93 12.95
N LYS A 7 -1.81 11.67 13.16
CA LYS A 7 -2.52 11.22 14.38
C LYS A 7 -1.64 11.12 15.64
N ARG A 8 -0.33 11.12 15.50
CA ARG A 8 0.65 11.00 16.60
C ARG A 8 0.26 9.88 17.59
N LEU A 9 0.07 10.18 18.87
CA LEU A 9 -0.34 9.23 19.90
C LEU A 9 -1.71 8.58 19.64
N GLY A 10 -2.61 9.23 18.90
CA GLY A 10 -3.91 8.70 18.48
C GLY A 10 -3.83 7.68 17.34
N THR A 11 -2.64 7.35 16.82
CA THR A 11 -2.48 6.31 15.81
C THR A 11 -2.84 4.94 16.40
N PRO A 12 -3.77 4.17 15.77
CA PRO A 12 -4.12 2.84 16.27
C PRO A 12 -2.90 1.91 16.30
N LEU A 13 -2.63 1.35 17.46
CA LEU A 13 -1.55 0.39 17.72
C LEU A 13 -2.15 -0.94 18.16
N LEU A 14 -1.82 -2.02 17.46
CA LEU A 14 -2.19 -3.38 17.86
C LEU A 14 -1.06 -4.01 18.66
N ILE A 15 -1.41 -4.61 19.78
CA ILE A 15 -0.49 -5.30 20.70
C ILE A 15 -0.80 -6.80 20.65
N GLY A 16 0.22 -7.64 20.51
CA GLY A 16 0.10 -9.09 20.55
C GLY A 16 1.11 -9.71 21.51
N GLY A 17 0.73 -10.82 22.12
CA GLY A 17 1.53 -11.59 23.07
C GLY A 17 0.85 -11.76 24.43
N PRO A 18 1.40 -12.60 25.31
CA PRO A 18 0.77 -12.96 26.59
C PRO A 18 0.49 -11.79 27.53
N ALA A 19 1.21 -10.67 27.37
CA ALA A 19 1.02 -9.46 28.17
C ALA A 19 0.24 -8.35 27.42
N ALA A 20 -0.41 -8.67 26.28
CA ALA A 20 -0.99 -7.67 25.39
C ALA A 20 -2.01 -6.75 26.09
N ASP A 21 -2.89 -7.29 26.93
CA ASP A 21 -3.89 -6.51 27.67
C ASP A 21 -3.25 -5.53 28.65
N ASN A 22 -2.30 -6.00 29.44
CA ASN A 22 -1.58 -5.15 30.39
C ASN A 22 -0.77 -4.03 29.69
N VAL A 23 -0.10 -4.37 28.59
CA VAL A 23 0.68 -3.41 27.80
C VAL A 23 -0.24 -2.39 27.16
N ALA A 24 -1.35 -2.82 26.54
CA ALA A 24 -2.32 -1.93 25.94
C ALA A 24 -2.94 -0.97 26.97
N ALA A 25 -3.32 -1.48 28.14
CA ALA A 25 -3.85 -0.66 29.23
C ALA A 25 -2.86 0.43 29.69
N ARG A 26 -1.58 0.07 29.88
CA ARG A 26 -0.53 1.02 30.25
C ARG A 26 -0.28 2.08 29.17
N LEU A 27 -0.26 1.68 27.91
CA LEU A 27 -0.08 2.60 26.78
C LEU A 27 -1.27 3.56 26.65
N ASN A 28 -2.49 3.07 26.83
CA ASN A 28 -3.70 3.91 26.83
C ASN A 28 -3.69 4.92 27.98
N HIS A 29 -3.18 4.55 29.14
CA HIS A 29 -3.00 5.49 30.27
C HIS A 29 -2.03 6.63 29.94
N LEU A 30 -1.08 6.39 29.03
CA LEU A 30 -0.16 7.41 28.51
C LEU A 30 -0.72 8.17 27.30
N GLY A 31 -2.00 7.98 26.95
CA GLY A 31 -2.66 8.65 25.82
C GLY A 31 -2.38 8.03 24.45
N ILE A 32 -1.80 6.83 24.38
CA ILE A 32 -1.55 6.10 23.14
C ILE A 32 -2.77 5.24 22.82
N ASN A 33 -3.23 5.25 21.57
CA ASN A 33 -4.39 4.46 21.13
C ASN A 33 -3.98 2.99 20.86
N ALA A 34 -3.92 2.17 21.90
CA ALA A 34 -3.47 0.79 21.86
C ALA A 34 -4.62 -0.19 22.12
N THR A 35 -4.66 -1.28 21.35
CA THR A 35 -5.66 -2.35 21.46
C THR A 35 -4.94 -3.70 21.53
N ALA A 36 -5.25 -4.52 22.54
CA ALA A 36 -4.83 -5.90 22.58
C ALA A 36 -5.58 -6.70 21.51
N ALA A 37 -4.86 -7.36 20.63
CA ALA A 37 -5.43 -8.06 19.48
C ALA A 37 -5.28 -9.57 19.54
N SER A 38 -4.30 -10.08 20.29
CA SER A 38 -4.04 -11.51 20.48
C SER A 38 -3.13 -11.73 21.69
N ASP A 39 -3.29 -12.84 22.37
CA ASP A 39 -2.37 -13.34 23.39
C ASP A 39 -1.17 -14.10 22.78
N ARG A 40 -1.16 -14.38 21.49
CA ARG A 40 -0.10 -15.10 20.79
C ARG A 40 0.92 -14.15 20.19
N ILE A 41 2.19 -14.50 20.38
CA ILE A 41 3.30 -13.81 19.73
C ILE A 41 3.26 -14.09 18.23
N GLY A 42 3.43 -13.06 17.41
CA GLY A 42 3.45 -13.16 15.94
C GLY A 42 2.13 -12.85 15.25
N ASP A 43 0.98 -13.04 15.89
CA ASP A 43 -0.33 -12.83 15.25
C ASP A 43 -0.50 -11.41 14.68
N VAL A 44 -0.11 -10.38 15.41
CA VAL A 44 -0.19 -8.99 14.94
C VAL A 44 0.72 -8.75 13.73
N SER A 45 1.89 -9.38 13.70
CA SER A 45 2.78 -9.33 12.54
C SER A 45 2.16 -10.05 11.34
N ALA A 46 1.58 -11.24 11.54
CA ALA A 46 0.87 -11.99 10.49
C ALA A 46 -0.31 -11.19 9.92
N ILE A 47 -1.15 -10.56 10.76
CA ILE A 47 -2.22 -9.67 10.33
C ILE A 47 -1.67 -8.54 9.43
N LYS A 48 -0.58 -7.91 9.85
CA LYS A 48 0.08 -6.85 9.08
C LYS A 48 0.55 -7.36 7.72
N MET A 49 1.22 -8.51 7.68
CA MET A 49 1.79 -9.07 6.43
C MET A 49 0.69 -9.51 5.46
N CYS A 50 -0.29 -10.28 5.92
CA CYS A 50 -1.44 -10.69 5.09
C CYS A 50 -2.21 -9.48 4.52
N ARG A 51 -2.46 -8.47 5.37
CA ARG A 51 -3.10 -7.24 4.89
C ARG A 51 -2.25 -6.51 3.84
N SER A 52 -0.94 -6.53 3.94
CA SER A 52 -0.03 -5.89 3.00
C SER A 52 -0.11 -6.48 1.59
N VAL A 53 -0.38 -7.79 1.45
CA VAL A 53 -0.64 -8.42 0.15
C VAL A 53 -1.76 -7.69 -0.60
N MET A 54 -2.90 -7.48 0.07
CA MET A 54 -4.05 -6.83 -0.55
C MET A 54 -3.81 -5.35 -0.86
N ILE A 55 -3.34 -4.59 0.12
CA ILE A 55 -3.23 -3.13 -0.04
C ILE A 55 -2.19 -2.78 -1.10
N LYS A 56 -0.99 -3.36 -1.03
CA LYS A 56 0.08 -3.06 -1.97
C LYS A 56 -0.11 -3.77 -3.32
N GLY A 57 -0.76 -4.93 -3.31
CA GLY A 57 -1.20 -5.59 -4.53
C GLY A 57 -2.19 -4.75 -5.32
N LEU A 58 -3.19 -4.16 -4.64
CA LEU A 58 -4.15 -3.28 -5.29
C LEU A 58 -3.47 -2.02 -5.88
N GLU A 59 -2.52 -1.44 -5.17
CA GLU A 59 -1.72 -0.32 -5.67
C GLU A 59 -0.91 -0.72 -6.91
N ALA A 60 -0.25 -1.87 -6.89
CA ALA A 60 0.55 -2.38 -8.01
C ALA A 60 -0.32 -2.70 -9.23
N LEU A 61 -1.41 -3.44 -9.04
CA LEU A 61 -2.37 -3.77 -10.11
C LEU A 61 -2.96 -2.51 -10.74
N THR A 62 -3.35 -1.52 -9.93
CA THR A 62 -3.90 -0.26 -10.44
C THR A 62 -2.85 0.50 -11.26
N THR A 63 -1.60 0.55 -10.78
CA THR A 63 -0.50 1.22 -11.47
C THR A 63 -0.23 0.57 -12.82
N GLU A 64 -0.12 -0.75 -12.88
CA GLU A 64 0.12 -1.51 -14.11
C GLU A 64 -1.04 -1.37 -15.10
N CYS A 65 -2.27 -1.61 -14.65
CA CYS A 65 -3.47 -1.51 -15.46
C CYS A 65 -3.64 -0.12 -16.10
N LEU A 66 -3.57 0.94 -15.30
CA LEU A 66 -3.81 2.30 -15.80
C LEU A 66 -2.62 2.86 -16.57
N SER A 67 -1.39 2.40 -16.31
CA SER A 67 -0.26 2.70 -17.17
C SER A 67 -0.43 2.12 -18.58
N ALA A 68 -0.88 0.86 -18.68
CA ALA A 68 -1.15 0.23 -19.96
C ALA A 68 -2.35 0.90 -20.69
N ALA A 69 -3.45 1.12 -19.95
CA ALA A 69 -4.64 1.78 -20.52
C ALA A 69 -4.32 3.15 -21.13
N GLN A 70 -3.48 3.92 -20.44
CA GLN A 70 -3.04 5.23 -20.93
C GLN A 70 -2.17 5.13 -22.19
N GLN A 71 -1.33 4.08 -22.35
CA GLN A 71 -0.56 3.86 -23.57
C GLN A 71 -1.48 3.62 -24.79
N TYR A 72 -2.64 2.99 -24.56
CA TYR A 72 -3.65 2.74 -25.60
C TYR A 72 -4.66 3.88 -25.74
N GLY A 73 -4.66 4.89 -24.86
CA GLY A 73 -5.65 5.98 -24.85
C GLY A 73 -7.07 5.53 -24.49
N VAL A 74 -7.20 4.51 -23.63
CA VAL A 74 -8.49 3.91 -23.24
C VAL A 74 -8.75 3.96 -21.73
N GLU A 75 -8.02 4.78 -21.00
CA GLU A 75 -8.08 4.84 -19.52
C GLU A 75 -9.48 5.20 -19.01
N GLU A 76 -10.20 6.11 -19.67
CA GLU A 76 -11.57 6.48 -19.27
C GLU A 76 -12.53 5.31 -19.43
N ALA A 77 -12.44 4.54 -20.52
CA ALA A 77 -13.27 3.37 -20.76
C ALA A 77 -12.98 2.27 -19.73
N VAL A 78 -11.71 2.05 -19.38
CA VAL A 78 -11.28 1.11 -18.32
C VAL A 78 -11.84 1.54 -16.98
N LEU A 79 -11.69 2.80 -16.58
CA LEU A 79 -12.23 3.33 -15.34
C LEU A 79 -13.76 3.23 -15.25
N ALA A 80 -14.47 3.52 -16.34
CA ALA A 80 -15.92 3.36 -16.41
C ALA A 80 -16.35 1.91 -16.23
N SER A 81 -15.65 0.96 -16.88
CA SER A 81 -15.90 -0.48 -16.74
C SER A 81 -15.63 -0.99 -15.32
N LEU A 82 -14.52 -0.56 -14.71
CA LEU A 82 -14.20 -0.89 -13.32
C LEU A 82 -15.25 -0.31 -12.35
N HIS A 83 -15.70 0.92 -12.58
CA HIS A 83 -16.76 1.53 -11.78
C HIS A 83 -18.09 0.78 -11.92
N ALA A 84 -18.46 0.36 -13.13
CA ALA A 84 -19.67 -0.44 -13.34
C ALA A 84 -19.62 -1.79 -12.59
N SER A 85 -18.43 -2.42 -12.54
CA SER A 85 -18.22 -3.68 -11.83
C SER A 85 -18.16 -3.52 -10.31
N PHE A 86 -17.61 -2.41 -9.82
CA PHE A 86 -17.36 -2.13 -8.40
C PHE A 86 -17.71 -0.68 -8.05
N PRO A 87 -19.00 -0.28 -8.08
CA PRO A 87 -19.39 1.13 -7.98
C PRO A 87 -19.03 1.79 -6.63
N ALA A 88 -18.94 1.01 -5.56
CA ALA A 88 -18.59 1.52 -4.22
C ALA A 88 -17.10 1.87 -4.04
N LEU A 89 -16.21 1.44 -4.95
CA LEU A 89 -14.77 1.64 -4.78
C LEU A 89 -14.26 3.00 -5.26
N GLY A 90 -15.02 3.72 -6.09
CA GLY A 90 -14.65 5.07 -6.55
C GLY A 90 -13.58 5.08 -7.65
N TRP A 91 -13.60 4.11 -8.59
CA TRP A 91 -12.67 4.02 -9.71
C TRP A 91 -12.67 5.25 -10.62
N ASN A 92 -13.84 5.87 -10.82
CA ASN A 92 -14.03 7.10 -11.59
C ASN A 92 -13.82 8.39 -10.78
N HIS A 93 -13.27 8.30 -9.56
CA HIS A 93 -13.03 9.42 -8.67
C HIS A 93 -11.58 9.42 -8.16
N HIS A 94 -11.41 9.38 -6.83
CA HIS A 94 -10.12 9.55 -6.17
C HIS A 94 -9.27 8.28 -6.05
N LEU A 95 -9.85 7.07 -6.24
CA LEU A 95 -9.15 5.82 -5.95
C LEU A 95 -7.89 5.63 -6.80
N PRO A 96 -7.91 5.79 -8.15
CA PRO A 96 -6.71 5.65 -8.96
C PRO A 96 -5.61 6.63 -8.56
N HIS A 97 -6.00 7.89 -8.31
CA HIS A 97 -5.09 8.92 -7.81
C HIS A 97 -4.38 8.48 -6.53
N TYR A 98 -5.17 8.06 -5.55
CA TYR A 98 -4.65 7.60 -4.27
C TYR A 98 -3.71 6.41 -4.44
N LEU A 99 -4.13 5.37 -5.16
CA LEU A 99 -3.34 4.14 -5.27
C LEU A 99 -1.99 4.38 -5.98
N ILE A 100 -2.00 5.07 -7.13
CA ILE A 100 -0.78 5.35 -7.90
C ILE A 100 0.14 6.33 -7.17
N SER A 101 -0.41 7.36 -6.50
CA SER A 101 0.41 8.26 -5.69
C SER A 101 1.19 7.55 -4.59
N ARG A 102 0.58 6.49 -4.00
CA ARG A 102 1.27 5.70 -2.96
C ARG A 102 2.47 4.92 -3.50
N VAL A 103 2.39 4.44 -4.76
CA VAL A 103 3.53 3.79 -5.43
C VAL A 103 4.62 4.83 -5.73
N ALA A 104 4.25 5.96 -6.31
CA ALA A 104 5.21 7.04 -6.65
C ALA A 104 5.96 7.59 -5.42
N GLU A 105 5.25 7.82 -4.32
CA GLU A 105 5.81 8.44 -3.10
C GLU A 105 6.59 7.45 -2.21
N HIS A 106 6.08 6.21 -2.11
CA HIS A 106 6.56 5.27 -1.08
C HIS A 106 7.02 3.92 -1.65
N GLY A 107 7.07 3.76 -2.97
CA GLY A 107 7.28 2.46 -3.61
C GLY A 107 8.58 1.78 -3.19
N VAL A 108 9.68 2.51 -3.02
CA VAL A 108 10.96 1.94 -2.53
C VAL A 108 10.76 1.20 -1.20
N ARG A 109 10.27 1.88 -0.18
CA ARG A 109 10.02 1.27 1.13
C ARG A 109 8.97 0.16 1.06
N ARG A 110 7.96 0.31 0.18
CA ARG A 110 6.90 -0.70 0.01
C ARG A 110 7.42 -1.97 -0.67
N ALA A 111 8.38 -1.86 -1.58
CA ALA A 111 9.06 -3.01 -2.17
C ALA A 111 9.85 -3.80 -1.10
N GLU A 112 10.57 -3.11 -0.21
CA GLU A 112 11.25 -3.73 0.93
C GLU A 112 10.26 -4.46 1.86
N GLU A 113 9.14 -3.81 2.20
CA GLU A 113 8.08 -4.42 3.01
C GLU A 113 7.45 -5.64 2.29
N MET A 114 7.34 -5.64 0.95
CA MET A 114 6.83 -6.78 0.20
C MET A 114 7.81 -7.96 0.18
N ALA A 115 9.12 -7.71 0.20
CA ALA A 115 10.11 -8.77 0.40
C ALA A 115 9.91 -9.52 1.74
N GLU A 116 9.61 -8.79 2.81
CA GLU A 116 9.28 -9.41 4.12
C GLU A 116 7.93 -10.17 4.07
N VAL A 117 6.95 -9.64 3.33
CA VAL A 117 5.68 -10.36 3.09
C VAL A 117 5.93 -11.70 2.40
N VAL A 118 6.77 -11.75 1.36
CA VAL A 118 7.09 -12.98 0.63
C VAL A 118 7.69 -14.03 1.57
N LYS A 119 8.64 -13.65 2.42
CA LYS A 119 9.22 -14.54 3.43
C LYS A 119 8.15 -15.09 4.38
N THR A 120 7.31 -14.20 4.92
CA THR A 120 6.20 -14.57 5.83
C THR A 120 5.22 -15.57 5.18
N LEU A 121 4.93 -15.41 3.89
CA LEU A 121 4.07 -16.36 3.16
C LEU A 121 4.76 -17.72 2.98
N HIS A 122 6.05 -17.73 2.67
CA HIS A 122 6.83 -18.97 2.55
C HIS A 122 6.90 -19.75 3.87
N ASP A 123 6.96 -19.07 5.01
CA ASP A 123 6.97 -19.70 6.35
C ASP A 123 5.72 -20.54 6.62
N VAL A 124 4.61 -20.26 5.91
CA VAL A 124 3.36 -21.03 5.97
C VAL A 124 3.05 -21.78 4.66
N ALA A 125 4.09 -22.08 3.86
CA ALA A 125 4.01 -22.79 2.60
C ALA A 125 3.10 -22.17 1.52
N VAL A 126 2.92 -20.85 1.54
CA VAL A 126 2.26 -20.08 0.47
C VAL A 126 3.32 -19.51 -0.46
N ALA A 127 3.23 -19.79 -1.77
CA ALA A 127 4.26 -19.44 -2.76
C ALA A 127 4.51 -17.92 -2.95
N GLY A 128 3.56 -17.05 -2.60
CA GLY A 128 3.74 -15.61 -2.61
C GLY A 128 3.95 -14.96 -3.99
N VAL A 129 3.54 -15.62 -5.08
CA VAL A 129 3.78 -15.16 -6.46
C VAL A 129 3.28 -13.73 -6.71
N MET A 130 2.04 -13.42 -6.29
CA MET A 130 1.48 -12.08 -6.43
C MET A 130 2.24 -11.05 -5.59
N SER A 131 2.76 -11.44 -4.43
CA SER A 131 3.57 -10.56 -3.57
C SER A 131 4.93 -10.27 -4.18
N GLN A 132 5.56 -11.23 -4.86
CA GLN A 132 6.80 -11.03 -5.61
C GLN A 132 6.59 -10.07 -6.79
N ALA A 133 5.54 -10.29 -7.59
CA ALA A 133 5.18 -9.39 -8.68
C ALA A 133 4.86 -7.96 -8.15
N THR A 134 4.12 -7.86 -7.05
CA THR A 134 3.83 -6.58 -6.38
C THR A 134 5.10 -5.86 -5.94
N GLN A 135 6.09 -6.58 -5.38
CA GLN A 135 7.39 -6.02 -5.02
C GLN A 135 8.07 -5.35 -6.22
N GLN A 136 8.05 -6.02 -7.38
CA GLN A 136 8.66 -5.49 -8.61
C GLN A 136 7.96 -4.19 -9.06
N VAL A 137 6.63 -4.19 -9.14
CA VAL A 137 5.86 -3.00 -9.55
C VAL A 137 6.05 -1.84 -8.57
N GLN A 138 6.10 -2.11 -7.26
CA GLN A 138 6.37 -1.08 -6.25
C GLN A 138 7.77 -0.46 -6.40
N ALA A 139 8.77 -1.22 -6.83
CA ALA A 139 10.14 -0.73 -7.05
C ALA A 139 10.29 0.01 -8.39
N ASP A 140 9.59 -0.42 -9.44
CA ASP A 140 9.78 0.06 -10.81
C ASP A 140 9.43 1.55 -11.00
N LEU A 141 8.29 1.99 -10.51
CA LEU A 141 7.85 3.37 -10.71
C LEU A 141 8.82 4.40 -10.08
N PRO A 142 9.26 4.26 -8.81
CA PRO A 142 10.29 5.13 -8.25
C PRO A 142 11.65 5.04 -8.96
N ALA A 143 12.02 3.85 -9.47
CA ALA A 143 13.26 3.69 -10.23
C ALA A 143 13.22 4.49 -11.54
N ARG A 144 12.10 4.47 -12.26
CA ARG A 144 11.90 5.31 -13.46
C ARG A 144 11.92 6.79 -13.12
N MET A 145 11.26 7.20 -12.02
CA MET A 145 11.33 8.59 -11.54
C MET A 145 12.77 9.03 -11.29
N ALA A 146 13.55 8.20 -10.58
CA ALA A 146 14.95 8.49 -10.28
C ALA A 146 15.80 8.59 -11.54
N ALA A 147 15.61 7.69 -12.52
CA ALA A 147 16.32 7.69 -13.80
C ALA A 147 16.08 8.99 -14.61
N LEU A 148 14.90 9.60 -14.45
CA LEU A 148 14.52 10.86 -15.10
C LEU A 148 14.81 12.10 -14.22
N GLY A 149 15.38 11.93 -13.04
CA GLY A 149 15.64 13.02 -12.10
C GLY A 149 14.38 13.67 -11.52
N ILE A 150 13.24 12.95 -11.51
CA ILE A 150 11.95 13.45 -11.03
C ILE A 150 11.75 13.00 -9.58
N ALA A 151 11.60 13.96 -8.65
CA ALA A 151 11.18 13.68 -7.28
C ALA A 151 9.66 13.73 -7.16
N TYR A 152 9.07 13.05 -6.16
CA TYR A 152 7.61 13.04 -5.95
C TYR A 152 7.03 14.46 -5.77
N ARG A 153 7.75 15.35 -5.08
CA ARG A 153 7.36 16.76 -4.91
C ARG A 153 7.21 17.53 -6.24
N ASP A 154 7.92 17.10 -7.29
CA ASP A 154 7.92 17.74 -8.62
C ASP A 154 6.67 17.35 -9.43
N LEU A 155 5.89 16.40 -8.89
CA LEU A 155 4.60 15.97 -9.41
C LEU A 155 3.40 16.60 -8.66
N SER A 156 3.63 17.66 -7.88
CA SER A 156 2.56 18.32 -7.11
C SER A 156 1.87 19.42 -7.93
N PRO A 157 0.52 19.49 -7.98
CA PRO A 157 -0.41 18.53 -7.43
C PRO A 157 -0.33 17.21 -8.19
N PHE A 158 -0.39 16.07 -7.48
CA PHE A 158 -0.26 14.77 -8.13
C PHE A 158 -1.50 14.44 -8.97
N ILE A 159 -1.32 14.37 -10.27
CA ILE A 159 -2.32 13.94 -11.26
C ILE A 159 -1.75 12.69 -11.93
N TRP A 160 -2.35 11.52 -11.71
CA TRP A 160 -1.76 10.26 -12.14
C TRP A 160 -1.56 10.16 -13.66
N GLN A 161 -2.47 10.73 -14.46
CA GLN A 161 -2.34 10.79 -15.91
C GLN A 161 -1.09 11.55 -16.35
N GLU A 162 -0.88 12.75 -15.79
CA GLU A 162 0.28 13.58 -16.08
C GLU A 162 1.58 12.94 -15.56
N ALA A 163 1.51 12.36 -14.35
CA ALA A 163 2.64 11.68 -13.75
C ALA A 163 3.12 10.50 -14.63
N LEU A 164 2.21 9.59 -15.02
CA LEU A 164 2.56 8.46 -15.87
C LEU A 164 3.01 8.89 -17.28
N GLN A 165 2.46 9.98 -17.81
CA GLN A 165 2.90 10.54 -19.09
C GLN A 165 4.34 11.05 -19.04
N ARG A 166 4.73 11.72 -17.95
CA ARG A 166 6.11 12.21 -17.73
C ARG A 166 7.13 11.09 -17.52
N LEU A 167 6.69 9.89 -17.16
CA LEU A 167 7.53 8.73 -16.86
C LEU A 167 7.57 7.69 -17.99
N ARG A 168 7.12 8.09 -19.19
CA ARG A 168 7.18 7.27 -20.42
C ARG A 168 8.57 7.11 -20.96
#